data_1621b1830964f7ef2f695498b5407028
#
_entry.id   1621b1830964f7ef2f695498b5407028
#
_cell.length_a   1.000
_cell.length_b   1.000
_cell.length_c   1.000
_cell.angle_alpha   90.00
_cell.angle_beta   90.00
_cell.angle_gamma   90.00
#
_symmetry.space_group_name_H-M   'P 1'
#
loop_
_entity.id
_entity.type
_entity.pdbx_description
1 polymer ?
#
loop_
_entity_poly.entity_id
_entity_poly.type
_entity_poly.pdbx_seq_one_letter_code
_entity_poly.pdbx_strand_id
1 'polypeptide(L)'
;MNAIHAKTRPYRVGMIVPSSNTTMETEIPALLQRQSAVDGSRFTFHSTRLRLRHVAPEALQAMNDAAGDAVDALCDSQVDTVMYACLLATMFGGKASVVETGQRLARRANYMRAAPVSVVTSADALIAALHSLGAQSISMIAPYRKELTARVTATIEEHGIVVRQAVSLEIADDVAVGRLDQQTLLSMACELDLANSDALVLSAGVQMPSIEVLDAVEQLLGLPVLSAASASVWALLQKLRIEPQVKAAGWLLRSSCAHANAHAHAHAHAHEERQAA
;
A
#
# COMPACT_ATOMS: atom_id res chain seq x y z
N MET A 1 16.32 14.86 24.50
CA MET A 1 17.17 14.72 23.29
C MET A 1 17.45 13.23 23.10
N ASN A 2 16.58 12.52 22.38
CA ASN A 2 16.80 11.12 22.05
C ASN A 2 17.73 11.08 20.85
N ALA A 3 18.94 10.57 21.04
CA ALA A 3 19.87 10.31 19.95
C ALA A 3 19.23 9.26 19.02
N ILE A 4 18.76 9.72 17.87
CA ILE A 4 18.37 8.85 16.77
C ILE A 4 19.64 8.11 16.35
N HIS A 5 19.73 6.82 16.70
CA HIS A 5 20.79 5.96 16.20
C HIS A 5 20.56 5.78 14.70
N ALA A 6 21.04 6.72 13.89
CA ALA A 6 21.07 6.55 12.45
C ALA A 6 21.83 5.26 12.15
N LYS A 7 21.18 4.29 11.53
CA LYS A 7 21.81 3.05 11.08
C LYS A 7 23.01 3.44 10.22
N THR A 8 24.20 3.00 10.56
CA THR A 8 25.43 3.36 9.85
C THR A 8 25.47 2.91 8.39
N ARG A 9 24.64 1.93 8.03
CA ARG A 9 24.43 1.45 6.66
C ARG A 9 22.99 1.68 6.16
N PRO A 10 22.77 1.77 4.85
CA PRO A 10 21.42 1.86 4.29
C PRO A 10 20.55 0.64 4.67
N TYR A 11 19.23 0.86 4.80
CA TYR A 11 18.26 -0.20 4.82
C TYR A 11 18.14 -0.81 3.41
N ARG A 12 18.29 -2.11 3.28
CA ARG A 12 18.13 -2.83 2.03
C ARG A 12 16.71 -3.34 1.91
N VAL A 13 15.98 -2.80 0.95
CA VAL A 13 14.59 -3.17 0.66
C VAL A 13 14.58 -4.14 -0.51
N GLY A 14 14.22 -5.40 -0.24
CA GLY A 14 13.95 -6.39 -1.28
C GLY A 14 12.54 -6.20 -1.83
N MET A 15 12.37 -6.25 -3.14
CA MET A 15 11.07 -6.08 -3.79
C MET A 15 10.78 -7.28 -4.71
N ILE A 16 9.67 -7.98 -4.46
CA ILE A 16 9.13 -8.99 -5.36
C ILE A 16 8.12 -8.28 -6.27
N VAL A 17 8.47 -8.16 -7.54
CA VAL A 17 7.77 -7.31 -8.52
C VAL A 17 7.14 -8.17 -9.60
N PRO A 18 5.82 -8.00 -9.91
CA PRO A 18 5.25 -8.59 -11.12
C PRO A 18 6.00 -8.11 -12.38
N SER A 19 6.24 -8.99 -13.35
CA SER A 19 7.07 -8.66 -14.51
C SER A 19 6.49 -7.57 -15.42
N SER A 20 5.20 -7.34 -15.36
CA SER A 20 4.49 -6.25 -16.05
C SER A 20 4.48 -4.93 -15.27
N ASN A 21 4.77 -4.97 -13.96
CA ASN A 21 4.71 -3.79 -13.11
C ASN A 21 5.88 -2.84 -13.40
N THR A 22 5.56 -1.58 -13.66
CA THR A 22 6.52 -0.49 -13.94
C THR A 22 6.44 0.64 -12.92
N THR A 23 5.52 0.58 -11.98
CA THR A 23 5.23 1.65 -11.01
C THR A 23 5.82 1.39 -9.63
N MET A 24 5.84 0.14 -9.17
CA MET A 24 6.38 -0.20 -7.85
C MET A 24 7.83 0.29 -7.66
N GLU A 25 8.68 0.08 -8.68
CA GLU A 25 10.11 0.45 -8.63
C GLU A 25 10.34 1.97 -8.81
N THR A 26 9.28 2.75 -8.98
CA THR A 26 9.32 4.22 -9.03
C THR A 26 8.67 4.82 -7.78
N GLU A 27 7.43 4.46 -7.47
CA GLU A 27 6.68 5.06 -6.34
C GLU A 27 7.25 4.68 -4.97
N ILE A 28 7.60 3.40 -4.73
CA ILE A 28 8.17 2.98 -3.44
C ILE A 28 9.50 3.69 -3.15
N PRO A 29 10.48 3.73 -4.08
CA PRO A 29 11.69 4.51 -3.89
C PRO A 29 11.44 6.01 -3.70
N ALA A 30 10.51 6.62 -4.45
CA ALA A 30 10.19 8.03 -4.34
C ALA A 30 9.65 8.38 -2.94
N LEU A 31 8.72 7.61 -2.39
CA LEU A 31 8.20 7.79 -1.05
C LEU A 31 9.29 7.64 0.02
N LEU A 32 10.15 6.62 -0.09
CA LEU A 32 11.23 6.38 0.85
C LEU A 32 12.35 7.44 0.74
N GLN A 33 12.55 8.04 -0.44
CA GLN A 33 13.42 9.20 -0.61
C GLN A 33 12.86 10.46 0.08
N ARG A 34 11.53 10.67 0.01
CA ARG A 34 10.85 11.74 0.76
C ARG A 34 11.02 11.54 2.28
N GLN A 35 10.96 10.30 2.79
CA GLN A 35 11.27 9.97 4.18
C GLN A 35 12.73 10.31 4.51
N SER A 36 13.67 9.87 3.67
CA SER A 36 15.11 10.12 3.85
C SER A 36 15.44 11.61 3.96
N ALA A 37 14.72 12.44 3.22
CA ALA A 37 14.91 13.89 3.24
C ALA A 37 14.50 14.54 4.58
N VAL A 38 13.71 13.85 5.40
CA VAL A 38 13.26 14.36 6.70
C VAL A 38 14.11 13.81 7.85
N ASP A 39 14.38 12.50 7.88
CA ASP A 39 15.01 11.84 9.03
C ASP A 39 16.46 11.39 8.79
N GLY A 40 16.99 11.56 7.56
CA GLY A 40 18.33 11.15 7.19
C GLY A 40 18.51 9.63 7.01
N SER A 41 17.44 8.82 7.11
CA SER A 41 17.48 7.39 6.79
C SER A 41 17.90 7.19 5.33
N ARG A 42 18.52 6.05 5.04
CA ARG A 42 18.95 5.72 3.67
C ARG A 42 18.43 4.37 3.28
N PHE A 43 17.96 4.24 2.04
CA PHE A 43 17.40 3.00 1.50
C PHE A 43 18.11 2.61 0.21
N THR A 44 18.27 1.31 0.00
CA THR A 44 18.66 0.73 -1.29
C THR A 44 17.62 -0.32 -1.69
N PHE A 45 17.42 -0.50 -2.98
CA PHE A 45 16.35 -1.31 -3.54
C PHE A 45 16.93 -2.46 -4.35
N HIS A 46 16.43 -3.65 -4.11
CA HIS A 46 16.87 -4.90 -4.73
C HIS A 46 15.64 -5.66 -5.20
N SER A 47 15.47 -5.82 -6.51
CA SER A 47 14.26 -6.40 -7.08
C SER A 47 14.48 -7.80 -7.62
N THR A 48 13.49 -8.66 -7.40
CA THR A 48 13.30 -9.92 -8.11
C THR A 48 11.96 -9.87 -8.82
N ARG A 49 11.95 -10.10 -10.14
CA ARG A 49 10.73 -10.01 -10.94
C ARG A 49 10.14 -11.39 -11.19
N LEU A 50 8.85 -11.54 -10.84
CA LEU A 50 8.08 -12.74 -11.11
C LEU A 50 7.20 -12.57 -12.34
N ARG A 51 7.15 -13.61 -13.18
CA ARG A 51 6.41 -13.52 -14.43
C ARG A 51 4.91 -13.37 -14.21
N LEU A 52 4.36 -12.25 -14.66
CA LEU A 52 2.92 -11.98 -14.74
C LEU A 52 2.67 -11.22 -16.04
N ARG A 53 2.16 -11.90 -17.07
CA ARG A 53 1.84 -11.30 -18.36
C ARG A 53 0.41 -10.79 -18.44
N HIS A 54 -0.47 -11.51 -17.78
CA HIS A 54 -1.91 -11.24 -17.75
C HIS A 54 -2.39 -11.50 -16.33
N VAL A 55 -3.30 -10.68 -15.87
CA VAL A 55 -3.94 -10.85 -14.56
C VAL A 55 -5.03 -11.90 -14.71
N ALA A 56 -4.67 -13.16 -14.43
CA ALA A 56 -5.55 -14.32 -14.45
C ALA A 56 -5.31 -15.19 -13.22
N PRO A 57 -6.32 -15.97 -12.74
CA PRO A 57 -6.20 -16.79 -11.55
C PRO A 57 -4.96 -17.69 -11.51
N GLU A 58 -4.72 -18.39 -12.59
CA GLU A 58 -3.61 -19.34 -12.73
C GLU A 58 -2.25 -18.64 -12.70
N ALA A 59 -2.16 -17.45 -13.31
CA ALA A 59 -0.94 -16.66 -13.31
C ALA A 59 -0.64 -16.06 -11.93
N LEU A 60 -1.67 -15.64 -11.19
CA LEU A 60 -1.55 -15.16 -9.82
C LEU A 60 -1.11 -16.29 -8.87
N GLN A 61 -1.68 -17.50 -9.05
CA GLN A 61 -1.27 -18.66 -8.27
C GLN A 61 0.19 -19.04 -8.57
N ALA A 62 0.56 -19.15 -9.84
CA ALA A 62 1.94 -19.45 -10.24
C ALA A 62 2.94 -18.41 -9.69
N MET A 63 2.55 -17.14 -9.63
CA MET A 63 3.37 -16.10 -9.03
C MET A 63 3.51 -16.28 -7.52
N ASN A 64 2.44 -16.65 -6.81
CA ASN A 64 2.50 -16.96 -5.38
C ASN A 64 3.39 -18.17 -5.08
N ASP A 65 3.33 -19.20 -5.93
CA ASP A 65 4.16 -20.41 -5.78
C ASP A 65 5.64 -20.09 -5.94
N ALA A 66 5.98 -19.23 -6.92
CA ALA A 66 7.35 -18.78 -7.19
C ALA A 66 7.88 -17.74 -6.18
N ALA A 67 7.03 -17.17 -5.34
CA ALA A 67 7.43 -16.09 -4.43
C ALA A 67 8.44 -16.54 -3.36
N GLY A 68 8.47 -17.85 -3.03
CA GLY A 68 9.47 -18.42 -2.12
C GLY A 68 10.89 -18.30 -2.66
N ASP A 69 11.11 -18.70 -3.91
CA ASP A 69 12.42 -18.63 -4.55
C ASP A 69 12.87 -17.17 -4.76
N ALA A 70 11.93 -16.27 -4.99
CA ALA A 70 12.20 -14.82 -5.03
C ALA A 70 12.68 -14.28 -3.67
N VAL A 71 12.11 -14.77 -2.56
CA VAL A 71 12.60 -14.44 -1.20
C VAL A 71 14.02 -14.93 -1.00
N ASP A 72 14.35 -16.15 -1.42
CA ASP A 72 15.71 -16.72 -1.28
C ASP A 72 16.73 -15.84 -2.01
N ALA A 73 16.46 -15.51 -3.28
CA ALA A 73 17.33 -14.66 -4.08
C ALA A 73 17.53 -13.24 -3.46
N LEU A 74 16.49 -12.68 -2.85
CA LEU A 74 16.60 -11.41 -2.13
C LEU A 74 17.40 -11.56 -0.82
N CYS A 75 17.27 -12.69 -0.13
CA CYS A 75 18.03 -12.99 1.09
C CYS A 75 19.54 -13.09 0.82
N ASP A 76 19.96 -13.54 -0.36
CA ASP A 76 21.39 -13.55 -0.77
C ASP A 76 21.98 -12.13 -0.78
N SER A 77 21.17 -11.13 -1.15
CA SER A 77 21.54 -9.69 -1.11
C SER A 77 21.51 -9.09 0.30
N GLN A 78 21.24 -9.90 1.31
CA GLN A 78 21.15 -9.47 2.72
C GLN A 78 20.17 -8.33 2.97
N VAL A 79 19.00 -8.39 2.38
CA VAL A 79 17.94 -7.41 2.60
C VAL A 79 17.46 -7.36 4.06
N ASP A 80 17.03 -6.20 4.52
CA ASP A 80 16.48 -5.99 5.87
C ASP A 80 14.97 -6.27 5.91
N THR A 81 14.31 -6.09 4.76
CA THR A 81 12.88 -6.32 4.60
C THR A 81 12.60 -6.76 3.17
N VAL A 82 11.56 -7.57 3.00
CA VAL A 82 11.03 -7.96 1.69
C VAL A 82 9.62 -7.40 1.53
N MET A 83 9.35 -6.77 0.41
CA MET A 83 8.04 -6.27 0.02
C MET A 83 7.51 -7.09 -1.17
N TYR A 84 6.34 -7.73 -1.00
CA TYR A 84 5.64 -8.41 -2.07
C TYR A 84 4.42 -7.59 -2.48
N ALA A 85 4.57 -6.80 -3.53
CA ALA A 85 3.57 -5.82 -3.94
C ALA A 85 2.73 -6.30 -5.12
N CYS A 86 1.97 -7.36 -4.91
CA CYS A 86 0.89 -7.77 -5.79
C CYS A 86 -0.39 -7.97 -4.98
N LEU A 87 -1.24 -6.95 -4.92
CA LEU A 87 -2.47 -6.98 -4.14
C LEU A 87 -3.35 -8.18 -4.52
N LEU A 88 -3.62 -8.35 -5.81
CA LEU A 88 -4.45 -9.45 -6.30
C LEU A 88 -3.89 -10.82 -5.95
N ALA A 89 -2.59 -11.06 -6.12
CA ALA A 89 -1.99 -12.35 -5.80
C ALA A 89 -2.14 -12.68 -4.31
N THR A 90 -1.99 -11.70 -3.44
CA THR A 90 -2.10 -11.89 -1.99
C THR A 90 -3.53 -11.93 -1.48
N MET A 91 -4.50 -11.33 -2.19
CA MET A 91 -5.93 -11.36 -1.85
C MET A 91 -6.71 -12.47 -2.54
N PHE A 92 -6.12 -13.18 -3.52
CA PHE A 92 -6.84 -14.09 -4.40
C PHE A 92 -7.58 -15.23 -3.67
N GLY A 93 -7.06 -15.72 -2.57
CA GLY A 93 -7.66 -16.75 -1.72
C GLY A 93 -8.45 -16.20 -0.52
N GLY A 94 -8.85 -14.92 -0.53
CA GLY A 94 -9.56 -14.29 0.58
C GLY A 94 -8.69 -14.03 1.81
N LYS A 95 -9.33 -13.79 2.95
CA LYS A 95 -8.68 -13.45 4.24
C LYS A 95 -7.57 -14.41 4.64
N ALA A 96 -7.79 -15.72 4.49
CA ALA A 96 -6.79 -16.73 4.85
C ALA A 96 -5.51 -16.57 4.02
N SER A 97 -5.64 -16.34 2.71
CA SER A 97 -4.52 -16.15 1.79
C SER A 97 -3.67 -14.92 2.12
N VAL A 98 -4.32 -13.82 2.55
CA VAL A 98 -3.61 -12.60 2.99
C VAL A 98 -2.64 -12.94 4.11
N VAL A 99 -3.14 -13.60 5.17
CA VAL A 99 -2.35 -13.96 6.36
C VAL A 99 -1.29 -15.01 6.03
N GLU A 100 -1.69 -16.09 5.36
CA GLU A 100 -0.81 -17.24 5.06
C GLU A 100 0.35 -16.87 4.15
N THR A 101 0.11 -16.05 3.11
CA THR A 101 1.16 -15.63 2.19
C THR A 101 2.25 -14.86 2.93
N GLY A 102 1.87 -13.85 3.72
CA GLY A 102 2.83 -13.07 4.51
C GLY A 102 3.63 -13.94 5.48
N GLN A 103 2.95 -14.84 6.23
CA GLN A 103 3.59 -15.75 7.18
C GLN A 103 4.51 -16.76 6.49
N ARG A 104 4.10 -17.34 5.37
CA ARG A 104 4.89 -18.29 4.61
C ARG A 104 6.20 -17.67 4.12
N LEU A 105 6.12 -16.49 3.51
CA LEU A 105 7.29 -15.76 3.02
C LEU A 105 8.19 -15.30 4.18
N ALA A 106 7.62 -14.88 5.30
CA ALA A 106 8.38 -14.50 6.49
C ALA A 106 9.13 -15.69 7.10
N ARG A 107 8.49 -16.86 7.20
CA ARG A 107 9.17 -18.10 7.65
C ARG A 107 10.32 -18.47 6.72
N ARG A 108 10.11 -18.38 5.39
CA ARG A 108 11.16 -18.66 4.41
C ARG A 108 12.35 -17.71 4.55
N ALA A 109 12.11 -16.40 4.62
CA ALA A 109 13.15 -15.39 4.79
C ALA A 109 13.97 -15.60 6.08
N ASN A 110 13.29 -15.91 7.19
CA ASN A 110 13.95 -16.12 8.47
C ASN A 110 14.67 -17.49 8.57
N TYR A 111 14.29 -18.47 7.77
CA TYR A 111 15.07 -19.70 7.61
C TYR A 111 16.39 -19.46 6.86
N MET A 112 16.36 -18.61 5.83
CA MET A 112 17.53 -18.28 5.01
C MET A 112 18.53 -17.33 5.69
N ARG A 113 18.13 -16.67 6.77
CA ARG A 113 18.91 -15.59 7.37
C ARG A 113 19.04 -15.74 8.88
N ALA A 114 20.27 -15.54 9.40
CA ALA A 114 20.52 -15.48 10.84
C ALA A 114 19.92 -14.20 11.48
N ALA A 115 19.90 -13.08 10.75
CA ALA A 115 19.25 -11.85 11.20
C ALA A 115 17.77 -11.82 10.74
N PRO A 116 16.82 -11.39 11.58
CA PRO A 116 15.41 -11.34 11.21
C PRO A 116 15.18 -10.47 9.97
N VAL A 117 14.40 -10.99 9.03
CA VAL A 117 13.92 -10.26 7.85
C VAL A 117 12.42 -10.11 7.95
N SER A 118 11.94 -8.88 7.91
CA SER A 118 10.51 -8.62 7.89
C SER A 118 9.95 -8.77 6.47
N VAL A 119 8.71 -9.22 6.37
CA VAL A 119 7.99 -9.30 5.10
C VAL A 119 6.74 -8.42 5.18
N VAL A 120 6.53 -7.65 4.13
CA VAL A 120 5.35 -6.81 3.91
C VAL A 120 4.68 -7.29 2.63
N THR A 121 3.42 -7.70 2.70
CA THR A 121 2.59 -7.90 1.51
C THR A 121 1.69 -6.69 1.32
N SER A 122 1.37 -6.32 0.08
CA SER A 122 0.50 -5.17 -0.19
C SER A 122 -0.91 -5.34 0.37
N ALA A 123 -1.42 -6.58 0.47
CA ALA A 123 -2.72 -6.86 1.07
C ALA A 123 -2.71 -6.62 2.59
N ASP A 124 -1.76 -7.23 3.33
CA ASP A 124 -1.60 -6.99 4.76
C ASP A 124 -1.40 -5.50 5.06
N ALA A 125 -0.57 -4.85 4.24
CA ALA A 125 -0.27 -3.43 4.40
C ALA A 125 -1.52 -2.56 4.24
N LEU A 126 -2.34 -2.82 3.21
CA LEU A 126 -3.57 -2.07 2.98
C LEU A 126 -4.56 -2.24 4.12
N ILE A 127 -4.82 -3.48 4.55
CA ILE A 127 -5.73 -3.78 5.66
C ILE A 127 -5.22 -3.14 6.96
N ALA A 128 -3.95 -3.31 7.29
CA ALA A 128 -3.35 -2.73 8.49
C ALA A 128 -3.38 -1.20 8.49
N ALA A 129 -3.15 -0.57 7.33
CA ALA A 129 -3.22 0.87 7.17
C ALA A 129 -4.65 1.40 7.39
N LEU A 130 -5.67 0.75 6.81
CA LEU A 130 -7.06 1.11 7.01
C LEU A 130 -7.48 0.99 8.49
N HIS A 131 -7.10 -0.08 9.16
CA HIS A 131 -7.33 -0.23 10.61
C HIS A 131 -6.59 0.83 11.43
N SER A 132 -5.35 1.19 11.05
CA SER A 132 -4.58 2.24 11.72
C SER A 132 -5.22 3.62 11.59
N LEU A 133 -5.92 3.88 10.48
CA LEU A 133 -6.72 5.08 10.27
C LEU A 133 -8.08 5.05 10.99
N GLY A 134 -8.45 3.93 11.61
CA GLY A 134 -9.76 3.72 12.24
C GLY A 134 -10.90 3.58 11.24
N ALA A 135 -10.59 3.34 9.95
CA ALA A 135 -11.60 3.23 8.90
C ALA A 135 -12.45 1.97 9.06
N GLN A 136 -13.75 2.16 9.20
CA GLN A 136 -14.76 1.10 9.24
C GLN A 136 -15.45 0.95 7.88
N SER A 137 -15.43 1.99 7.07
CA SER A 137 -16.01 2.03 5.73
C SER A 137 -15.12 2.80 4.75
N ILE A 138 -15.03 2.32 3.52
CA ILE A 138 -14.20 2.92 2.48
C ILE A 138 -14.92 3.00 1.15
N SER A 139 -14.44 3.91 0.30
CA SER A 139 -14.61 3.83 -1.15
C SER A 139 -13.26 3.55 -1.82
N MET A 140 -13.25 2.96 -3.02
CA MET A 140 -12.01 2.63 -3.69
C MET A 140 -12.09 2.74 -5.22
N ILE A 141 -10.94 3.04 -5.84
CA ILE A 141 -10.73 2.95 -7.28
C ILE A 141 -9.72 1.84 -7.54
N ALA A 142 -10.07 0.92 -8.45
CA ALA A 142 -9.25 -0.23 -8.81
C ALA A 142 -9.05 -0.29 -10.33
N PRO A 143 -7.85 -0.63 -10.83
CA PRO A 143 -7.61 -0.72 -12.26
C PRO A 143 -8.26 -1.94 -12.90
N TYR A 144 -8.70 -2.88 -12.09
CA TYR A 144 -9.10 -4.23 -12.48
C TYR A 144 -10.46 -4.29 -13.18
N ARG A 145 -10.73 -5.46 -13.80
CA ARG A 145 -12.07 -5.84 -14.25
C ARG A 145 -13.00 -6.02 -13.04
N LYS A 146 -14.30 -5.87 -13.24
CA LYS A 146 -15.31 -5.95 -12.18
C LYS A 146 -15.21 -7.18 -11.31
N GLU A 147 -14.96 -8.35 -11.92
CA GLU A 147 -14.86 -9.63 -11.19
C GLU A 147 -13.67 -9.64 -10.23
N LEU A 148 -12.54 -9.04 -10.63
CA LEU A 148 -11.35 -8.94 -9.78
C LEU A 148 -11.50 -7.86 -8.72
N THR A 149 -12.13 -6.74 -9.06
CA THR A 149 -12.49 -5.69 -8.07
C THR A 149 -13.42 -6.25 -7.00
N ALA A 150 -14.43 -7.04 -7.40
CA ALA A 150 -15.34 -7.69 -6.45
C ALA A 150 -14.61 -8.64 -5.48
N ARG A 151 -13.58 -9.36 -5.94
CA ARG A 151 -12.75 -10.20 -5.06
C ARG A 151 -11.94 -9.37 -4.05
N VAL A 152 -11.34 -8.26 -4.50
CA VAL A 152 -10.64 -7.33 -3.60
C VAL A 152 -11.60 -6.77 -2.55
N THR A 153 -12.79 -6.32 -2.98
CA THR A 153 -13.87 -5.84 -2.11
C THR A 153 -14.22 -6.89 -1.06
N ALA A 154 -14.57 -8.11 -1.49
CA ALA A 154 -14.95 -9.19 -0.58
C ALA A 154 -13.84 -9.49 0.44
N THR A 155 -12.58 -9.51 0.00
CA THR A 155 -11.44 -9.73 0.92
C THR A 155 -11.29 -8.61 1.94
N ILE A 156 -11.49 -7.35 1.55
CA ILE A 156 -11.48 -6.21 2.49
C ILE A 156 -12.63 -6.34 3.50
N GLU A 157 -13.82 -6.72 3.04
CA GLU A 157 -15.00 -6.91 3.89
C GLU A 157 -14.84 -8.08 4.87
N GLU A 158 -14.17 -9.16 4.47
CA GLU A 158 -13.80 -10.26 5.38
C GLU A 158 -12.90 -9.79 6.55
N HIS A 159 -12.22 -8.65 6.41
CA HIS A 159 -11.42 -8.02 7.47
C HIS A 159 -12.22 -6.98 8.29
N GLY A 160 -13.54 -6.92 8.11
CA GLY A 160 -14.44 -6.07 8.89
C GLY A 160 -14.51 -4.62 8.43
N ILE A 161 -14.09 -4.31 7.21
CA ILE A 161 -14.14 -2.97 6.62
C ILE A 161 -15.19 -2.96 5.51
N VAL A 162 -16.22 -2.14 5.62
CA VAL A 162 -17.30 -2.05 4.62
C VAL A 162 -16.81 -1.30 3.39
N VAL A 163 -17.00 -1.87 2.19
CA VAL A 163 -16.71 -1.15 0.94
C VAL A 163 -18.00 -0.54 0.39
N ARG A 164 -18.14 0.78 0.54
CA ARG A 164 -19.34 1.54 0.12
C ARG A 164 -19.45 1.65 -1.39
N GLN A 165 -18.34 1.93 -2.03
CA GLN A 165 -18.24 2.09 -3.47
C GLN A 165 -16.90 1.55 -3.97
N ALA A 166 -16.94 0.78 -5.06
CA ALA A 166 -15.75 0.30 -5.74
C ALA A 166 -15.85 0.61 -7.24
N VAL A 167 -15.00 1.48 -7.73
CA VAL A 167 -14.90 1.83 -9.15
C VAL A 167 -13.90 0.91 -9.81
N SER A 168 -14.32 0.21 -10.86
CA SER A 168 -13.47 -0.64 -11.70
C SER A 168 -13.13 0.10 -12.98
N LEU A 169 -11.84 0.34 -13.25
CA LEU A 169 -11.40 1.01 -14.49
C LEU A 169 -11.39 0.06 -15.69
N GLU A 170 -11.50 -1.25 -15.44
CA GLU A 170 -11.56 -2.32 -16.45
C GLU A 170 -10.39 -2.30 -17.45
N ILE A 171 -9.20 -1.88 -17.01
CA ILE A 171 -7.98 -1.83 -17.84
C ILE A 171 -7.43 -3.24 -17.97
N ALA A 172 -7.52 -3.80 -19.18
CA ALA A 172 -7.11 -5.19 -19.43
C ALA A 172 -5.59 -5.36 -19.56
N ASP A 173 -4.88 -4.32 -20.02
CA ASP A 173 -3.43 -4.31 -20.15
C ASP A 173 -2.77 -3.75 -18.91
N ASP A 174 -2.06 -4.61 -18.17
CA ASP A 174 -1.39 -4.24 -16.92
C ASP A 174 -0.30 -3.16 -17.13
N VAL A 175 0.35 -3.15 -18.31
CA VAL A 175 1.31 -2.08 -18.64
C VAL A 175 0.60 -0.74 -18.87
N ALA A 176 -0.60 -0.76 -19.44
CA ALA A 176 -1.43 0.44 -19.60
C ALA A 176 -1.86 1.02 -18.25
N VAL A 177 -2.10 0.18 -17.23
CA VAL A 177 -2.37 0.64 -15.86
C VAL A 177 -1.23 1.54 -15.35
N GLY A 178 0.03 1.15 -15.58
CA GLY A 178 1.20 1.92 -15.16
C GLY A 178 1.40 3.25 -15.92
N ARG A 179 0.63 3.49 -16.97
CA ARG A 179 0.64 4.72 -17.76
C ARG A 179 -0.55 5.63 -17.50
N LEU A 180 -1.40 5.26 -16.56
CA LEU A 180 -2.57 6.07 -16.21
C LEU A 180 -2.11 7.45 -15.71
N ASP A 181 -2.71 8.50 -16.27
CA ASP A 181 -2.47 9.84 -15.78
C ASP A 181 -3.10 10.02 -14.39
N GLN A 182 -2.30 10.41 -13.43
CA GLN A 182 -2.74 10.61 -12.05
C GLN A 182 -3.78 11.73 -11.90
N GLN A 183 -3.81 12.71 -12.81
CA GLN A 183 -4.86 13.74 -12.83
C GLN A 183 -6.25 13.14 -13.13
N THR A 184 -6.30 12.06 -13.88
CA THR A 184 -7.54 11.30 -14.08
C THR A 184 -8.05 10.74 -12.76
N LEU A 185 -7.17 10.21 -11.89
CA LEU A 185 -7.57 9.72 -10.56
C LEU A 185 -8.08 10.84 -9.66
N LEU A 186 -7.47 12.03 -9.72
CA LEU A 186 -7.95 13.20 -8.98
C LEU A 186 -9.37 13.57 -9.44
N SER A 187 -9.60 13.66 -10.74
CA SER A 187 -10.94 14.00 -11.29
C SER A 187 -11.98 12.96 -10.86
N MET A 188 -11.65 11.67 -10.98
CA MET A 188 -12.55 10.58 -10.57
C MET A 188 -12.85 10.60 -9.08
N ALA A 189 -11.87 10.90 -8.23
CA ALA A 189 -12.07 11.00 -6.79
C ALA A 189 -13.08 12.09 -6.41
N CYS A 190 -13.11 13.19 -7.15
CA CYS A 190 -14.08 14.28 -6.96
C CYS A 190 -15.51 13.92 -7.37
N GLU A 191 -15.67 12.90 -8.22
CA GLU A 191 -16.99 12.45 -8.71
C GLU A 191 -17.61 11.36 -7.82
N LEU A 192 -16.85 10.83 -6.84
CA LEU A 192 -17.33 9.78 -5.94
C LEU A 192 -18.26 10.36 -4.87
N ASP A 193 -19.32 9.61 -4.56
CA ASP A 193 -20.09 9.84 -3.33
C ASP A 193 -19.35 9.24 -2.13
N LEU A 194 -18.72 10.09 -1.34
CA LEU A 194 -17.91 9.70 -0.18
C LEU A 194 -18.60 9.99 1.17
N ALA A 195 -19.86 10.40 1.17
CA ALA A 195 -20.58 10.88 2.37
C ALA A 195 -20.58 9.88 3.54
N ASN A 196 -20.41 8.59 3.27
CA ASN A 196 -20.38 7.53 4.29
C ASN A 196 -19.09 6.70 4.26
N SER A 197 -18.00 7.27 3.76
CA SER A 197 -16.69 6.62 3.72
C SER A 197 -15.74 7.30 4.70
N ASP A 198 -15.05 6.51 5.51
CA ASP A 198 -14.05 7.00 6.47
C ASP A 198 -12.68 7.22 5.79
N ALA A 199 -12.45 6.58 4.63
CA ALA A 199 -11.25 6.74 3.83
C ALA A 199 -11.50 6.41 2.36
N LEU A 200 -10.64 6.95 1.48
CA LEU A 200 -10.59 6.61 0.06
C LEU A 200 -9.32 5.82 -0.25
N VAL A 201 -9.46 4.63 -0.82
CA VAL A 201 -8.35 3.91 -1.47
C VAL A 201 -8.29 4.38 -2.93
N LEU A 202 -7.48 5.40 -3.19
CA LEU A 202 -7.37 6.06 -4.50
C LEU A 202 -6.77 5.14 -5.56
N SER A 203 -5.91 4.20 -5.15
CA SER A 203 -5.30 3.20 -6.03
C SER A 203 -5.22 1.87 -5.30
N ALA A 204 -6.11 0.93 -5.64
CA ALA A 204 -6.13 -0.42 -5.07
C ALA A 204 -5.11 -1.38 -5.72
N GLY A 205 -4.15 -0.89 -6.49
CA GLY A 205 -3.10 -1.69 -7.11
C GLY A 205 -1.79 -0.94 -7.22
N VAL A 206 -0.67 -1.54 -6.80
CA VAL A 206 0.66 -0.90 -6.82
C VAL A 206 1.15 -0.58 -8.24
N GLN A 207 0.53 -1.13 -9.28
CA GLN A 207 0.80 -0.78 -10.68
C GLN A 207 0.17 0.56 -11.10
N MET A 208 -0.90 0.99 -10.44
CA MET A 208 -1.62 2.22 -10.79
C MET A 208 -0.95 3.44 -10.11
N PRO A 209 -0.32 4.36 -10.86
CA PRO A 209 0.37 5.51 -10.30
C PRO A 209 -0.58 6.41 -9.52
N SER A 210 -0.15 6.91 -8.34
CA SER A 210 -1.06 7.63 -7.44
C SER A 210 -0.38 8.64 -6.53
N ILE A 211 0.91 8.53 -6.26
CA ILE A 211 1.54 9.25 -5.14
C ILE A 211 1.64 10.77 -5.33
N GLU A 212 1.58 11.26 -6.56
CA GLU A 212 1.69 12.70 -6.82
C GLU A 212 0.35 13.45 -6.55
N VAL A 213 -0.76 12.73 -6.49
CA VAL A 213 -2.09 13.32 -6.28
C VAL A 213 -2.70 12.97 -4.92
N LEU A 214 -2.12 12.05 -4.14
CA LEU A 214 -2.66 11.64 -2.84
C LEU A 214 -2.97 12.83 -1.92
N ASP A 215 -2.01 13.70 -1.71
CA ASP A 215 -2.12 14.84 -0.79
C ASP A 215 -3.15 15.86 -1.29
N ALA A 216 -3.18 16.10 -2.60
CA ALA A 216 -4.15 17.02 -3.21
C ALA A 216 -5.59 16.50 -3.10
N VAL A 217 -5.79 15.20 -3.38
CA VAL A 217 -7.10 14.55 -3.24
C VAL A 217 -7.55 14.57 -1.79
N GLU A 218 -6.66 14.27 -0.85
CA GLU A 218 -6.95 14.27 0.59
C GLU A 218 -7.35 15.65 1.10
N GLN A 219 -6.61 16.71 0.70
CA GLN A 219 -6.95 18.09 1.04
C GLN A 219 -8.30 18.52 0.47
N LEU A 220 -8.60 18.10 -0.76
CA LEU A 220 -9.83 18.46 -1.45
C LEU A 220 -11.06 17.78 -0.84
N LEU A 221 -10.91 16.52 -0.45
CA LEU A 221 -12.02 15.71 0.07
C LEU A 221 -12.18 15.78 1.59
N GLY A 222 -11.15 16.21 2.33
CA GLY A 222 -11.18 16.33 3.79
C GLY A 222 -11.27 14.99 4.53
N LEU A 223 -10.89 13.88 3.88
CA LEU A 223 -10.85 12.54 4.48
C LEU A 223 -9.54 11.83 4.13
N PRO A 224 -9.11 10.82 4.92
CA PRO A 224 -7.89 10.06 4.63
C PRO A 224 -7.90 9.44 3.25
N VAL A 225 -6.81 9.66 2.49
CA VAL A 225 -6.62 9.07 1.16
C VAL A 225 -5.33 8.28 1.14
N LEU A 226 -5.40 7.04 0.69
CA LEU A 226 -4.24 6.16 0.60
C LEU A 226 -4.24 5.37 -0.70
N SER A 227 -3.10 4.80 -1.04
CA SER A 227 -2.96 3.84 -2.14
C SER A 227 -2.30 2.56 -1.64
N ALA A 228 -2.34 1.49 -2.43
CA ALA A 228 -1.61 0.27 -2.13
C ALA A 228 -0.09 0.53 -1.98
N ALA A 229 0.46 1.50 -2.72
CA ALA A 229 1.85 1.90 -2.61
C ALA A 229 2.14 2.62 -1.28
N SER A 230 1.35 3.64 -0.93
CA SER A 230 1.53 4.39 0.33
C SER A 230 1.31 3.51 1.56
N ALA A 231 0.32 2.62 1.55
CA ALA A 231 0.08 1.63 2.60
C ALA A 231 1.27 0.66 2.75
N SER A 232 1.84 0.20 1.62
CA SER A 232 3.01 -0.68 1.63
C SER A 232 4.25 -0.01 2.22
N VAL A 233 4.49 1.27 1.91
CA VAL A 233 5.59 2.06 2.49
C VAL A 233 5.36 2.30 3.97
N TRP A 234 4.14 2.64 4.38
CA TRP A 234 3.80 2.78 5.80
C TRP A 234 4.10 1.49 6.58
N ALA A 235 3.62 0.35 6.11
CA ALA A 235 3.87 -0.94 6.75
C ALA A 235 5.36 -1.31 6.79
N LEU A 236 6.11 -0.99 5.73
CA LEU A 236 7.55 -1.18 5.68
C LEU A 236 8.27 -0.33 6.75
N LEU A 237 7.93 0.94 6.87
CA LEU A 237 8.50 1.83 7.88
C LEU A 237 8.21 1.32 9.29
N GLN A 238 6.96 0.87 9.56
CA GLN A 238 6.59 0.24 10.84
C GLN A 238 7.45 -1.00 11.13
N LYS A 239 7.67 -1.89 10.15
CA LYS A 239 8.54 -3.08 10.32
C LYS A 239 9.99 -2.71 10.58
N LEU A 240 10.47 -1.63 10.01
CA LEU A 240 11.82 -1.11 10.25
C LEU A 240 11.93 -0.26 11.52
N ARG A 241 10.81 -0.01 12.22
CA ARG A 241 10.71 0.87 13.41
C ARG A 241 11.16 2.29 13.10
N ILE A 242 10.78 2.79 11.93
CA ILE A 242 10.98 4.16 11.49
C ILE A 242 9.64 4.86 11.57
N GLU A 243 9.58 6.01 12.25
CA GLU A 243 8.37 6.83 12.31
C GLU A 243 8.08 7.41 10.92
N PRO A 244 6.88 7.20 10.35
CA PRO A 244 6.54 7.77 9.05
C PRO A 244 6.51 9.30 9.09
N GLN A 245 7.25 9.94 8.19
CA GLN A 245 7.34 11.40 8.04
C GLN A 245 7.49 11.78 6.57
N VAL A 246 6.68 11.18 5.71
CA VAL A 246 6.77 11.36 4.26
C VAL A 246 5.93 12.57 3.85
N LYS A 247 6.58 13.59 3.28
CA LYS A 247 5.89 14.79 2.79
C LYS A 247 5.07 14.49 1.54
N ALA A 248 3.94 15.18 1.40
CA ALA A 248 3.04 15.08 0.25
C ALA A 248 2.65 13.61 -0.10
N ALA A 249 2.29 12.82 0.92
CA ALA A 249 1.99 11.40 0.77
C ALA A 249 0.73 10.96 1.55
N GLY A 250 -0.13 11.91 1.90
CA GLY A 250 -1.37 11.70 2.64
C GLY A 250 -1.19 11.52 4.15
N TRP A 251 -2.29 11.48 4.89
CA TRP A 251 -2.30 11.42 6.36
C TRP A 251 -1.60 10.18 6.90
N LEU A 252 -1.80 9.04 6.26
CA LEU A 252 -1.21 7.76 6.68
C LEU A 252 0.31 7.85 6.90
N LEU A 253 1.01 8.63 6.08
CA LEU A 253 2.46 8.76 6.09
C LEU A 253 2.97 10.02 6.80
N ARG A 254 2.09 10.78 7.47
CA ARG A 254 2.48 11.89 8.36
C ARG A 254 2.85 11.33 9.74
N SER A 255 3.59 12.11 10.54
CA SER A 255 3.96 11.67 11.90
C SER A 255 2.72 11.50 12.78
N SER A 256 2.78 10.57 13.74
CA SER A 256 1.70 10.27 14.69
C SER A 256 1.24 11.50 15.49
N CYS A 257 2.10 12.50 15.72
CA CYS A 257 1.73 13.78 16.33
C CYS A 257 0.75 14.61 15.47
N ALA A 258 0.75 14.40 14.13
CA ALA A 258 -0.17 15.08 13.22
C ALA A 258 -1.56 14.41 13.18
N HIS A 259 -1.64 13.10 13.44
CA HIS A 259 -2.91 12.36 13.46
C HIS A 259 -3.84 12.82 14.59
N ALA A 260 -3.32 13.10 15.78
CA ALA A 260 -4.11 13.56 16.93
C ALA A 260 -4.81 14.89 16.65
N ASN A 261 -4.19 15.80 15.88
CA ASN A 261 -4.76 17.10 15.55
C ASN A 261 -5.77 17.00 14.39
N ALA A 262 -5.56 16.11 13.43
CA ALA A 262 -6.44 15.96 12.28
C ALA A 262 -7.81 15.34 12.67
N HIS A 263 -7.82 14.32 13.55
CA HIS A 263 -9.05 13.75 14.10
C HIS A 263 -9.84 14.77 14.94
N ALA A 264 -9.18 15.63 15.69
CA ALA A 264 -9.83 16.67 16.46
C ALA A 264 -10.53 17.70 15.56
N HIS A 265 -9.93 18.09 14.42
CA HIS A 265 -10.52 19.02 13.46
C HIS A 265 -11.67 18.40 12.65
N ALA A 266 -11.55 17.15 12.21
CA ALA A 266 -12.60 16.46 11.46
C ALA A 266 -13.86 16.24 12.31
N HIS A 267 -13.70 15.87 13.60
CA HIS A 267 -14.83 15.75 14.53
C HIS A 267 -15.46 17.11 14.89
N ALA A 268 -14.69 18.18 14.96
CA ALA A 268 -15.22 19.52 15.24
C ALA A 268 -16.11 20.02 14.09
N HIS A 269 -15.66 19.90 12.83
CA HIS A 269 -16.46 20.29 11.66
C HIS A 269 -17.73 19.45 11.50
N ALA A 270 -17.67 18.14 11.68
CA ALA A 270 -18.85 17.28 11.62
C ALA A 270 -19.86 17.56 12.75
N HIS A 271 -19.40 18.10 13.88
CA HIS A 271 -20.30 18.51 14.99
C HIS A 271 -20.95 19.87 14.73
N GLU A 272 -20.23 20.80 14.13
CA GLU A 272 -20.77 22.13 13.75
C GLU A 272 -21.84 22.03 12.65
N GLU A 273 -21.61 21.18 11.64
CA GLU A 273 -22.60 20.96 10.58
C GLU A 273 -23.88 20.25 11.07
N ARG A 274 -23.78 19.37 12.08
CA ARG A 274 -24.96 18.73 12.69
C ARG A 274 -25.73 19.64 13.66
N GLN A 275 -25.13 20.72 14.13
CA GLN A 275 -25.82 21.71 14.96
C GLN A 275 -26.46 22.85 14.13
N ALA A 276 -26.08 22.98 12.85
CA ALA A 276 -26.57 23.96 11.93
C ALA A 276 -27.72 23.46 11.02
N ALA A 277 -28.05 22.16 11.04
CA ALA A 277 -29.13 21.49 10.33
C ALA A 277 -30.29 21.12 11.29
#